data_0389f3836c214e644d65aa9485068f56
#
_entry.id   0389f3836c214e644d65aa9485068f56
#
_cell.length_a   1.000
_cell.length_b   1.000
_cell.length_c   1.000
_cell.angle_alpha   90.00
_cell.angle_beta   90.00
_cell.angle_gamma   90.00
#
_symmetry.space_group_name_H-M   'P 1'
#
loop_
_entity.id
_entity.type
_entity.pdbx_description
1 polymer ?
#
loop_
_entity_poly.entity_id
_entity_poly.type
_entity_poly.pdbx_seq_one_letter_code
_entity_poly.pdbx_strand_id
1 'polypeptide(L)'
;MENGFTIAAYVVSSVLFILSLGGLSGQESAKRAVWYGIAGMGLAVFATLVGPGSGLWFWSLILIAGGGYIGYQLATKVQMTQMPELVAAMHSLVGLAAVFVGYIAHVEMGRVMAMDDNAKKALDGFVALLAKKDGVEIAILRVELFLGIFIGAITFTGSVIAYGKLAGRVDSVATKLPGGHMLNAAAAALSVITLVWYFNTGGFFPLFLMTLAALFIGYHLIMGIGGADMPVVVSMLNSYSGWAAAAIGFSLGNDLMIVVGALVGSSGAILSYIMCKAMNRSFVSVILGGFGGPVGEQMAVEGEQIAIEAEGVAAALNEADSVVIIPGYGMAVAQAQSGVADLVRKLRAQGKNVRFAIHPVAGRLPGHMNVLLAEAKVPYDIVMEMDEINDDFPETDVAIVIGSNDIVNPAAQDDPNSPIAGMPVLECWKAKQVFVSKRGQGTGYSGIENPLFYKENTRMFYGDAKASLDKLLPMID
;
A
#
# COMPACT_ATOMS: atom_id res chain seq x y z
N MET A 1 -6.57 -20.84 35.02
CA MET A 1 -5.42 -19.90 35.08
C MET A 1 -4.79 -19.71 33.67
N GLU A 2 -4.77 -20.74 32.83
CA GLU A 2 -4.18 -20.70 31.51
C GLU A 2 -4.84 -19.68 30.54
N ASN A 3 -6.17 -19.57 30.59
CA ASN A 3 -6.87 -18.57 29.78
C ASN A 3 -6.59 -17.12 30.19
N GLY A 4 -6.34 -16.86 31.46
CA GLY A 4 -6.07 -15.52 31.97
C GLY A 4 -4.75 -14.94 31.47
N PHE A 5 -3.70 -15.77 31.36
CA PHE A 5 -2.42 -15.33 30.81
C PHE A 5 -2.54 -14.98 29.30
N THR A 6 -3.18 -15.83 28.51
CA THR A 6 -3.36 -15.61 27.08
C THR A 6 -4.16 -14.33 26.79
N ILE A 7 -5.27 -14.12 27.53
CA ILE A 7 -6.08 -12.89 27.40
C ILE A 7 -5.26 -11.66 27.79
N ALA A 8 -4.56 -11.70 28.93
CA ALA A 8 -3.72 -10.57 29.35
C ALA A 8 -2.61 -10.26 28.33
N ALA A 9 -1.95 -11.30 27.79
CA ALA A 9 -0.93 -11.15 26.78
C ALA A 9 -1.50 -10.54 25.46
N TYR A 10 -2.70 -10.94 25.05
CA TYR A 10 -3.36 -10.38 23.87
C TYR A 10 -3.74 -8.91 24.06
N VAL A 11 -4.22 -8.53 25.24
CA VAL A 11 -4.50 -7.13 25.58
C VAL A 11 -3.21 -6.29 25.52
N VAL A 12 -2.13 -6.78 26.14
CA VAL A 12 -0.83 -6.08 26.11
C VAL A 12 -0.30 -5.99 24.67
N SER A 13 -0.39 -7.06 23.88
CA SER A 13 0.01 -7.06 22.48
C SER A 13 -0.79 -6.04 21.66
N SER A 14 -2.11 -5.97 21.87
CA SER A 14 -2.98 -4.98 21.20
C SER A 14 -2.56 -3.55 21.53
N VAL A 15 -2.27 -3.26 22.81
CA VAL A 15 -1.77 -1.94 23.23
C VAL A 15 -0.42 -1.63 22.58
N LEU A 16 0.49 -2.60 22.55
CA LEU A 16 1.80 -2.42 21.90
C LEU A 16 1.67 -2.14 20.40
N PHE A 17 0.74 -2.79 19.69
CA PHE A 17 0.48 -2.50 18.28
C PHE A 17 -0.10 -1.11 18.09
N ILE A 18 -1.03 -0.66 18.93
CA ILE A 18 -1.56 0.71 18.86
C ILE A 18 -0.46 1.74 19.11
N LEU A 19 0.39 1.53 20.10
CA LEU A 19 1.53 2.39 20.41
C LEU A 19 2.57 2.38 19.26
N SER A 20 2.77 1.22 18.62
CA SER A 20 3.63 1.12 17.44
C SER A 20 3.09 1.96 16.29
N LEU A 21 1.82 1.83 15.93
CA LEU A 21 1.20 2.61 14.86
C LEU A 21 1.26 4.12 15.15
N GLY A 22 0.91 4.53 16.37
CA GLY A 22 0.98 5.93 16.78
C GLY A 22 2.41 6.50 16.75
N GLY A 23 3.38 5.71 17.18
CA GLY A 23 4.79 6.13 17.23
C GLY A 23 5.48 6.16 15.86
N LEU A 24 5.00 5.40 14.86
CA LEU A 24 5.55 5.42 13.50
C LEU A 24 5.27 6.71 12.74
N SER A 25 4.33 7.53 13.20
CA SER A 25 4.03 8.84 12.59
C SER A 25 5.11 9.90 12.80
N GLY A 26 6.01 9.73 13.77
CA GLY A 26 7.08 10.68 14.06
C GLY A 26 8.47 10.10 13.80
N GLN A 27 9.38 10.89 13.24
CA GLN A 27 10.73 10.44 12.89
C GLN A 27 11.54 9.95 14.11
N GLU A 28 11.47 10.66 15.23
CA GLU A 28 12.21 10.29 16.45
C GLU A 28 11.56 9.11 17.19
N SER A 29 10.24 9.07 17.21
CA SER A 29 9.47 8.00 17.87
C SER A 29 9.46 6.70 17.07
N ALA A 30 9.64 6.75 15.75
CA ALA A 30 9.56 5.59 14.85
C ALA A 30 10.50 4.45 15.24
N LYS A 31 11.74 4.75 15.62
CA LYS A 31 12.71 3.73 16.07
C LYS A 31 12.24 2.95 17.29
N ARG A 32 11.58 3.63 18.23
CA ARG A 32 11.02 3.04 19.44
C ARG A 32 9.73 2.27 19.13
N ALA A 33 8.91 2.83 18.24
CA ALA A 33 7.66 2.24 17.82
C ALA A 33 7.82 0.90 17.11
N VAL A 34 8.87 0.73 16.31
CA VAL A 34 9.22 -0.58 15.69
C VAL A 34 9.41 -1.65 16.75
N TRP A 35 10.11 -1.35 17.84
CA TRP A 35 10.32 -2.31 18.93
C TRP A 35 9.02 -2.67 19.66
N TYR A 36 8.07 -1.73 19.81
CA TYR A 36 6.74 -2.04 20.33
C TYR A 36 6.00 -3.04 19.43
N GLY A 37 6.07 -2.87 18.11
CA GLY A 37 5.49 -3.82 17.16
C GLY A 37 6.12 -5.21 17.24
N ILE A 38 7.46 -5.28 17.29
CA ILE A 38 8.19 -6.55 17.42
C ILE A 38 7.86 -7.24 18.73
N ALA A 39 7.86 -6.52 19.85
CA ALA A 39 7.54 -7.06 21.16
C ALA A 39 6.08 -7.54 21.23
N GLY A 40 5.15 -6.75 20.67
CA GLY A 40 3.73 -7.11 20.58
C GLY A 40 3.50 -8.39 19.79
N MET A 41 4.16 -8.53 18.63
CA MET A 41 4.08 -9.75 17.80
C MET A 41 4.70 -10.95 18.51
N GLY A 42 5.90 -10.79 19.11
CA GLY A 42 6.56 -11.86 19.84
C GLY A 42 5.70 -12.37 21.00
N LEU A 43 5.10 -11.46 21.78
CA LEU A 43 4.21 -11.79 22.87
C LEU A 43 2.93 -12.50 22.38
N ALA A 44 2.34 -12.02 21.28
CA ALA A 44 1.16 -12.61 20.66
C ALA A 44 1.40 -14.06 20.22
N VAL A 45 2.50 -14.28 19.49
CA VAL A 45 2.89 -15.62 19.01
C VAL A 45 3.18 -16.55 20.20
N PHE A 46 3.95 -16.07 21.17
CA PHE A 46 4.26 -16.85 22.36
C PHE A 46 2.99 -17.23 23.14
N ALA A 47 2.10 -16.27 23.41
CA ALA A 47 0.85 -16.51 24.10
C ALA A 47 -0.07 -17.49 23.36
N THR A 48 -0.08 -17.44 22.03
CA THR A 48 -0.84 -18.38 21.20
C THR A 48 -0.25 -19.80 21.27
N LEU A 49 1.07 -19.93 21.25
CA LEU A 49 1.75 -21.22 21.34
C LEU A 49 1.59 -21.88 22.72
N VAL A 50 1.60 -21.11 23.79
CA VAL A 50 1.43 -21.60 25.17
C VAL A 50 -0.04 -21.73 25.56
N GLY A 51 -0.93 -21.09 24.79
CA GLY A 51 -2.36 -21.04 25.07
C GLY A 51 -3.06 -22.41 24.92
N PRO A 52 -4.26 -22.54 25.47
CA PRO A 52 -5.03 -23.78 25.40
C PRO A 52 -5.36 -24.14 23.95
N GLY A 53 -5.10 -25.38 23.58
CA GLY A 53 -5.39 -25.90 22.24
C GLY A 53 -4.25 -25.81 21.22
N SER A 54 -3.06 -25.39 21.63
CA SER A 54 -1.86 -25.48 20.79
C SER A 54 -1.35 -26.93 20.78
N GLY A 55 -1.85 -27.76 19.86
CA GLY A 55 -1.47 -29.17 19.74
C GLY A 55 -0.20 -29.33 18.96
N LEU A 56 0.24 -29.42 18.03
CA LEU A 56 1.36 -29.72 17.14
C LEU A 56 2.59 -28.78 17.35
N TRP A 57 3.05 -28.63 18.56
CA TRP A 57 4.18 -27.74 18.94
C TRP A 57 5.40 -27.85 18.04
N PHE A 58 5.83 -29.07 17.74
CA PHE A 58 7.01 -29.34 16.93
C PHE A 58 6.87 -28.78 15.52
N TRP A 59 5.73 -29.06 14.87
CA TRP A 59 5.45 -28.56 13.53
C TRP A 59 5.25 -27.04 13.50
N SER A 60 4.56 -26.50 14.47
CA SER A 60 4.36 -25.03 14.60
C SER A 60 5.69 -24.31 14.73
N LEU A 61 6.61 -24.78 15.56
CA LEU A 61 7.93 -24.18 15.73
C LEU A 61 8.77 -24.26 14.44
N ILE A 62 8.77 -25.39 13.74
CA ILE A 62 9.48 -25.55 12.48
C ILE A 62 8.95 -24.59 11.42
N LEU A 63 7.62 -24.51 11.27
CA LEU A 63 7.00 -23.63 10.28
C LEU A 63 7.21 -22.14 10.60
N ILE A 64 7.12 -21.75 11.86
CA ILE A 64 7.40 -20.38 12.32
C ILE A 64 8.88 -20.04 12.10
N ALA A 65 9.79 -20.94 12.46
CA ALA A 65 11.23 -20.73 12.24
C ALA A 65 11.58 -20.63 10.75
N GLY A 66 11.01 -21.50 9.91
CA GLY A 66 11.20 -21.48 8.47
C GLY A 66 10.64 -20.20 7.82
N GLY A 67 9.39 -19.85 8.14
CA GLY A 67 8.77 -18.62 7.66
C GLY A 67 9.47 -17.37 8.16
N GLY A 68 9.88 -17.35 9.43
CA GLY A 68 10.65 -16.27 10.03
C GLY A 68 12.03 -16.08 9.38
N TYR A 69 12.73 -17.16 9.07
CA TYR A 69 14.01 -17.10 8.36
C TYR A 69 13.84 -16.53 6.95
N ILE A 70 12.86 -17.00 6.19
CA ILE A 70 12.56 -16.48 4.85
C ILE A 70 12.18 -14.99 4.93
N GLY A 71 11.31 -14.62 5.88
CA GLY A 71 10.90 -13.24 6.10
C GLY A 71 12.07 -12.33 6.46
N TYR A 72 12.97 -12.79 7.33
CA TYR A 72 14.20 -12.06 7.69
C TYR A 72 15.10 -11.84 6.48
N GLN A 73 15.33 -12.88 5.66
CA GLN A 73 16.14 -12.78 4.45
C GLN A 73 15.55 -11.79 3.43
N LEU A 74 14.23 -11.81 3.26
CA LEU A 74 13.55 -10.87 2.37
C LEU A 74 13.64 -9.44 2.91
N ALA A 75 13.34 -9.22 4.18
CA ALA A 75 13.34 -7.90 4.80
C ALA A 75 14.73 -7.23 4.79
N THR A 76 15.81 -8.00 4.93
CA THR A 76 17.17 -7.46 4.95
C THR A 76 17.79 -7.23 3.56
N LYS A 77 17.26 -7.88 2.53
CA LYS A 77 17.79 -7.79 1.15
C LYS A 77 16.97 -6.91 0.22
N VAL A 78 15.72 -6.63 0.57
CA VAL A 78 14.83 -5.84 -0.28
C VAL A 78 15.30 -4.39 -0.34
N GLN A 79 15.32 -3.85 -1.56
CA GLN A 79 15.58 -2.42 -1.77
C GLN A 79 14.29 -1.62 -1.59
N MET A 80 14.40 -0.33 -1.26
CA MET A 80 13.23 0.55 -1.07
C MET A 80 12.34 0.63 -2.31
N THR A 81 12.92 0.53 -3.51
CA THR A 81 12.18 0.45 -4.77
C THR A 81 11.32 -0.81 -4.90
N GLN A 82 11.69 -1.91 -4.24
CA GLN A 82 11.01 -3.19 -4.26
C GLN A 82 10.01 -3.35 -3.10
N MET A 83 9.95 -2.38 -2.17
CA MET A 83 9.02 -2.44 -1.03
C MET A 83 7.55 -2.61 -1.45
N PRO A 84 7.03 -1.90 -2.47
CA PRO A 84 5.65 -2.10 -2.91
C PRO A 84 5.36 -3.53 -3.38
N GLU A 85 6.32 -4.13 -4.08
CA GLU A 85 6.23 -5.52 -4.55
C GLU A 85 6.19 -6.48 -3.37
N LEU A 86 7.10 -6.32 -2.40
CA LEU A 86 7.16 -7.15 -1.20
C LEU A 86 5.87 -7.04 -0.39
N VAL A 87 5.37 -5.83 -0.18
CA VAL A 87 4.11 -5.59 0.55
C VAL A 87 2.94 -6.30 -0.14
N ALA A 88 2.82 -6.20 -1.47
CA ALA A 88 1.79 -6.91 -2.22
C ALA A 88 1.95 -8.45 -2.08
N ALA A 89 3.17 -8.98 -2.18
CA ALA A 89 3.44 -10.39 -1.97
C ALA A 89 3.04 -10.87 -0.57
N MET A 90 3.32 -10.07 0.47
CA MET A 90 2.91 -10.37 1.85
C MET A 90 1.39 -10.42 2.01
N HIS A 91 0.67 -9.48 1.41
CA HIS A 91 -0.81 -9.49 1.44
C HIS A 91 -1.39 -10.72 0.73
N SER A 92 -0.75 -11.22 -0.33
CA SER A 92 -1.20 -12.46 -0.98
C SER A 92 -1.10 -13.66 -0.04
N LEU A 93 -0.01 -13.78 0.71
CA LEU A 93 0.17 -14.85 1.68
C LEU A 93 -0.82 -14.77 2.84
N VAL A 94 -1.11 -13.56 3.33
CA VAL A 94 -2.14 -13.35 4.37
C VAL A 94 -3.53 -13.74 3.85
N GLY A 95 -3.88 -13.34 2.63
CA GLY A 95 -5.14 -13.74 2.00
C GLY A 95 -5.27 -15.25 1.84
N LEU A 96 -4.21 -15.91 1.39
CA LEU A 96 -4.16 -17.37 1.26
C LEU A 96 -4.27 -18.08 2.62
N ALA A 97 -3.59 -17.57 3.64
CA ALA A 97 -3.68 -18.09 5.01
C ALA A 97 -5.13 -18.01 5.53
N ALA A 98 -5.83 -16.89 5.30
CA ALA A 98 -7.23 -16.74 5.69
C ALA A 98 -8.13 -17.77 5.01
N VAL A 99 -7.91 -18.07 3.72
CA VAL A 99 -8.64 -19.11 3.00
C VAL A 99 -8.40 -20.48 3.66
N PHE A 100 -7.16 -20.86 3.90
CA PHE A 100 -6.86 -22.17 4.50
C PHE A 100 -7.40 -22.31 5.91
N VAL A 101 -7.24 -21.31 6.76
CA VAL A 101 -7.77 -21.31 8.13
C VAL A 101 -9.30 -21.42 8.10
N GLY A 102 -9.96 -20.70 7.19
CA GLY A 102 -11.40 -20.80 7.00
C GLY A 102 -11.86 -22.21 6.61
N TYR A 103 -11.16 -22.86 5.67
CA TYR A 103 -11.47 -24.24 5.28
C TYR A 103 -11.20 -25.25 6.41
N ILE A 104 -10.11 -25.08 7.15
CA ILE A 104 -9.81 -25.94 8.32
C ILE A 104 -10.95 -25.81 9.36
N ALA A 105 -11.35 -24.59 9.68
CA ALA A 105 -12.45 -24.35 10.60
C ALA A 105 -13.78 -24.92 10.10
N HIS A 106 -14.05 -24.87 8.80
CA HIS A 106 -15.21 -25.52 8.19
C HIS A 106 -15.19 -27.03 8.35
N VAL A 107 -14.06 -27.67 8.07
CA VAL A 107 -13.90 -29.12 8.21
C VAL A 107 -14.05 -29.55 9.67
N GLU A 108 -13.41 -28.85 10.61
CA GLU A 108 -13.52 -29.14 12.04
C GLU A 108 -14.94 -28.92 12.56
N MET A 109 -15.63 -27.87 12.10
CA MET A 109 -17.05 -27.67 12.42
C MET A 109 -17.89 -28.89 12.00
N GLY A 110 -17.72 -29.37 10.77
CA GLY A 110 -18.44 -30.56 10.28
C GLY A 110 -18.11 -31.82 11.09
N ARG A 111 -16.83 -32.00 11.45
CA ARG A 111 -16.36 -33.11 12.28
C ARG A 111 -16.99 -33.07 13.67
N VAL A 112 -16.98 -31.92 14.35
CA VAL A 112 -17.54 -31.77 15.71
C VAL A 112 -19.05 -31.99 15.71
N MET A 113 -19.76 -31.48 14.69
CA MET A 113 -21.21 -31.69 14.58
C MET A 113 -21.60 -33.16 14.42
N ALA A 114 -20.73 -33.99 13.84
CA ALA A 114 -20.94 -35.43 13.67
C ALA A 114 -20.53 -36.29 14.89
N MET A 115 -19.93 -35.67 15.93
CA MET A 115 -19.46 -36.38 17.13
C MET A 115 -20.56 -36.61 18.17
N ASP A 116 -20.44 -37.70 18.92
CA ASP A 116 -21.27 -37.93 20.10
C ASP A 116 -20.94 -36.97 21.23
N ASP A 117 -21.91 -36.70 22.11
CA ASP A 117 -21.76 -35.73 23.21
C ASP A 117 -20.65 -36.12 24.19
N ASN A 118 -20.36 -37.40 24.34
CA ASN A 118 -19.25 -37.86 25.22
C ASN A 118 -17.88 -37.58 24.59
N ALA A 119 -17.76 -37.70 23.25
CA ALA A 119 -16.53 -37.36 22.51
C ALA A 119 -16.27 -35.84 22.51
N LYS A 120 -17.33 -35.03 22.45
CA LYS A 120 -17.22 -33.55 22.51
C LYS A 120 -16.63 -33.06 23.83
N LYS A 121 -16.86 -33.75 24.94
CA LYS A 121 -16.33 -33.37 26.29
C LYS A 121 -14.81 -33.51 26.42
N ALA A 122 -14.18 -34.31 25.57
CA ALA A 122 -12.75 -34.56 25.56
C ALA A 122 -11.96 -33.64 24.59
N LEU A 123 -12.63 -32.65 23.98
CA LEU A 123 -12.03 -31.74 23.01
C LEU A 123 -11.40 -30.54 23.73
N ASP A 124 -10.28 -30.07 23.20
CA ASP A 124 -9.56 -28.89 23.67
C ASP A 124 -9.49 -27.80 22.61
N GLY A 125 -9.20 -26.56 23.04
CA GLY A 125 -8.93 -25.41 22.17
C GLY A 125 -10.13 -24.98 21.34
N PHE A 126 -9.86 -24.61 20.10
CA PHE A 126 -10.87 -24.14 19.13
C PHE A 126 -11.99 -25.17 18.92
N VAL A 127 -11.64 -26.43 18.83
CA VAL A 127 -12.60 -27.54 18.61
C VAL A 127 -13.56 -27.69 19.79
N ALA A 128 -13.08 -27.45 21.02
CA ALA A 128 -13.93 -27.41 22.22
C ALA A 128 -14.90 -26.21 22.20
N LEU A 129 -14.48 -25.07 21.67
CA LEU A 129 -15.35 -23.91 21.47
C LEU A 129 -16.47 -24.21 20.45
N LEU A 130 -16.14 -24.89 19.37
CA LEU A 130 -17.12 -25.33 18.38
C LEU A 130 -18.17 -26.27 18.97
N ALA A 131 -17.74 -27.18 19.86
CA ALA A 131 -18.62 -28.15 20.50
C ALA A 131 -19.67 -27.53 21.45
N LYS A 132 -19.43 -26.31 21.89
CA LYS A 132 -20.32 -25.56 22.79
C LYS A 132 -21.32 -24.68 22.07
N LYS A 133 -21.13 -24.44 20.76
CA LYS A 133 -21.98 -23.53 19.99
C LYS A 133 -23.35 -24.13 19.71
N ASP A 134 -24.38 -23.33 19.88
CA ASP A 134 -25.78 -23.69 19.55
C ASP A 134 -26.05 -23.50 18.03
N GLY A 135 -27.28 -23.79 17.62
CA GLY A 135 -27.68 -23.67 16.21
C GLY A 135 -27.57 -22.26 15.64
N VAL A 136 -27.81 -21.23 16.42
CA VAL A 136 -27.70 -19.84 16.02
C VAL A 136 -26.23 -19.44 15.90
N GLU A 137 -25.41 -19.81 16.86
CA GLU A 137 -23.96 -19.55 16.85
C GLU A 137 -23.26 -20.27 15.71
N ILE A 138 -23.69 -21.49 15.35
CA ILE A 138 -23.20 -22.21 14.16
C ILE A 138 -23.61 -21.49 12.88
N ALA A 139 -24.81 -20.94 12.79
CA ALA A 139 -25.25 -20.15 11.63
C ALA A 139 -24.42 -18.86 11.49
N ILE A 140 -24.13 -18.16 12.57
CA ILE A 140 -23.23 -17.00 12.58
C ILE A 140 -21.84 -17.41 12.12
N LEU A 141 -21.28 -18.49 12.68
CA LEU A 141 -19.96 -19.01 12.32
C LEU A 141 -19.85 -19.32 10.80
N ARG A 142 -20.91 -19.87 10.20
CA ARG A 142 -20.94 -20.10 8.74
C ARG A 142 -20.78 -18.81 7.94
N VAL A 143 -21.44 -17.73 8.38
CA VAL A 143 -21.31 -16.40 7.74
C VAL A 143 -19.89 -15.87 7.92
N GLU A 144 -19.33 -15.95 9.12
CA GLU A 144 -17.96 -15.50 9.42
C GLU A 144 -16.93 -16.24 8.59
N LEU A 145 -17.01 -17.56 8.52
CA LEU A 145 -16.13 -18.39 7.69
C LEU A 145 -16.25 -18.05 6.21
N PHE A 146 -17.48 -17.91 5.73
CA PHE A 146 -17.73 -17.53 4.34
C PHE A 146 -17.10 -16.18 4.00
N LEU A 147 -17.32 -15.16 4.83
CA LEU A 147 -16.75 -13.83 4.62
C LEU A 147 -15.21 -13.84 4.73
N GLY A 148 -14.65 -14.55 5.70
CA GLY A 148 -13.20 -14.68 5.85
C GLY A 148 -12.53 -15.31 4.64
N ILE A 149 -13.11 -16.40 4.11
CA ILE A 149 -12.62 -17.07 2.89
C ILE A 149 -12.83 -16.19 1.66
N PHE A 150 -13.99 -15.51 1.54
CA PHE A 150 -14.31 -14.63 0.41
C PHE A 150 -13.33 -13.48 0.30
N ILE A 151 -13.15 -12.72 1.39
CA ILE A 151 -12.23 -11.59 1.41
C ILE A 151 -10.78 -12.07 1.26
N GLY A 152 -10.42 -13.18 1.91
CA GLY A 152 -9.10 -13.79 1.79
C GLY A 152 -8.75 -14.21 0.36
N ALA A 153 -9.68 -14.83 -0.36
CA ALA A 153 -9.50 -15.26 -1.75
C ALA A 153 -9.34 -14.06 -2.71
N ILE A 154 -10.16 -13.01 -2.55
CA ILE A 154 -10.02 -11.76 -3.31
C ILE A 154 -8.65 -11.13 -3.04
N THR A 155 -8.24 -11.07 -1.77
CA THR A 155 -6.95 -10.52 -1.35
C THR A 155 -5.80 -11.31 -1.96
N PHE A 156 -5.87 -12.63 -1.96
CA PHE A 156 -4.83 -13.50 -2.51
C PHE A 156 -4.59 -13.22 -4.00
N THR A 157 -5.59 -13.42 -4.84
CA THR A 157 -5.41 -13.23 -6.29
C THR A 157 -5.18 -11.79 -6.67
N GLY A 158 -5.88 -10.83 -6.03
CA GLY A 158 -5.67 -9.42 -6.25
C GLY A 158 -4.24 -8.98 -5.93
N SER A 159 -3.67 -9.48 -4.83
CA SER A 159 -2.30 -9.17 -4.42
C SER A 159 -1.25 -9.83 -5.31
N VAL A 160 -1.50 -11.04 -5.82
CA VAL A 160 -0.62 -11.69 -6.80
C VAL A 160 -0.54 -10.86 -8.09
N ILE A 161 -1.67 -10.36 -8.58
CA ILE A 161 -1.69 -9.51 -9.78
C ILE A 161 -1.04 -8.15 -9.50
N ALA A 162 -1.32 -7.53 -8.34
CA ALA A 162 -0.67 -6.29 -7.95
C ALA A 162 0.86 -6.43 -7.87
N TYR A 163 1.36 -7.52 -7.26
CA TYR A 163 2.77 -7.87 -7.26
C TYR A 163 3.31 -7.99 -8.69
N GLY A 164 2.62 -8.71 -9.57
CA GLY A 164 3.03 -8.90 -10.96
C GLY A 164 3.14 -7.58 -11.73
N LYS A 165 2.19 -6.66 -11.53
CA LYS A 165 2.22 -5.32 -12.14
C LYS A 165 3.34 -4.44 -11.59
N LEU A 166 3.53 -4.43 -10.28
CA LEU A 166 4.58 -3.65 -9.61
C LEU A 166 5.98 -4.15 -9.98
N ALA A 167 6.16 -5.47 -10.09
CA ALA A 167 7.41 -6.11 -10.47
C ALA A 167 7.67 -6.09 -12.00
N GLY A 168 6.76 -5.50 -12.79
CA GLY A 168 6.88 -5.45 -14.25
C GLY A 168 6.75 -6.82 -14.95
N ARG A 169 6.21 -7.84 -14.24
CA ARG A 169 5.96 -9.19 -14.80
C ARG A 169 4.61 -9.30 -15.50
N VAL A 170 3.69 -8.43 -15.14
CA VAL A 170 2.37 -8.26 -15.75
C VAL A 170 2.30 -6.84 -16.27
N ASP A 171 1.71 -6.66 -17.46
CA ASP A 171 1.54 -5.33 -18.05
C ASP A 171 0.75 -4.41 -17.10
N SER A 172 1.27 -3.20 -16.91
CA SER A 172 0.66 -2.18 -16.05
C SER A 172 -0.58 -1.52 -16.67
N VAL A 173 -0.85 -1.77 -17.96
CA VAL A 173 -2.04 -1.27 -18.64
C VAL A 173 -3.29 -1.94 -18.06
N ALA A 174 -4.35 -1.13 -17.87
CA ALA A 174 -5.63 -1.63 -17.43
C ALA A 174 -6.26 -2.54 -18.51
N THR A 175 -6.41 -3.80 -18.21
CA THR A 175 -7.04 -4.78 -19.12
C THR A 175 -8.32 -5.33 -18.51
N LYS A 176 -9.41 -5.32 -19.30
CA LYS A 176 -10.70 -5.86 -18.89
C LYS A 176 -11.14 -6.94 -19.87
N LEU A 177 -11.70 -8.02 -19.33
CA LEU A 177 -12.34 -9.04 -20.15
C LEU A 177 -13.62 -8.47 -20.82
N PRO A 178 -14.03 -9.00 -22.00
CA PRO A 178 -15.31 -8.68 -22.60
C PRO A 178 -16.44 -8.88 -21.60
N GLY A 179 -17.29 -7.88 -21.39
CA GLY A 179 -18.32 -7.86 -20.34
C GLY A 179 -17.95 -7.07 -19.09
N GLY A 180 -16.66 -6.76 -18.86
CA GLY A 180 -16.17 -5.81 -17.85
C GLY A 180 -16.82 -5.98 -16.47
N HIS A 181 -17.49 -4.93 -16.01
CA HIS A 181 -18.15 -4.90 -14.69
C HIS A 181 -19.29 -5.91 -14.53
N MET A 182 -19.94 -6.32 -15.64
CA MET A 182 -21.01 -7.33 -15.59
C MET A 182 -20.48 -8.68 -15.10
N LEU A 183 -19.27 -9.06 -15.47
CA LEU A 183 -18.64 -10.29 -14.97
C LEU A 183 -18.36 -10.22 -13.47
N ASN A 184 -17.87 -9.11 -12.96
CA ASN A 184 -17.70 -8.91 -11.52
C ASN A 184 -19.02 -8.94 -10.78
N ALA A 185 -20.05 -8.29 -11.33
CA ALA A 185 -21.40 -8.30 -10.77
C ALA A 185 -22.00 -9.72 -10.75
N ALA A 186 -21.81 -10.49 -11.83
CA ALA A 186 -22.27 -11.88 -11.90
C ALA A 186 -21.54 -12.77 -10.87
N ALA A 187 -20.21 -12.61 -10.71
CA ALA A 187 -19.45 -13.34 -9.71
C ALA A 187 -19.84 -12.94 -8.28
N ALA A 188 -20.12 -11.66 -8.04
CA ALA A 188 -20.64 -11.18 -6.76
C ALA A 188 -22.04 -11.74 -6.47
N ALA A 189 -22.95 -11.73 -7.46
CA ALA A 189 -24.27 -12.33 -7.33
C ALA A 189 -24.19 -13.84 -7.04
N LEU A 190 -23.30 -14.56 -7.75
CA LEU A 190 -23.03 -15.97 -7.47
C LEU A 190 -22.54 -16.17 -6.03
N SER A 191 -21.67 -15.28 -5.54
CA SER A 191 -21.18 -15.34 -4.15
C SER A 191 -22.31 -15.15 -3.14
N VAL A 192 -23.27 -14.26 -3.40
CA VAL A 192 -24.46 -14.09 -2.53
C VAL A 192 -25.36 -15.33 -2.57
N ILE A 193 -25.58 -15.90 -3.74
CA ILE A 193 -26.37 -17.15 -3.88
C ILE A 193 -25.72 -18.29 -3.12
N THR A 194 -24.41 -18.44 -3.27
CA THR A 194 -23.66 -19.50 -2.57
C THR A 194 -23.57 -19.25 -1.06
N LEU A 195 -23.61 -17.99 -0.60
CA LEU A 195 -23.73 -17.67 0.83
C LEU A 195 -25.04 -18.20 1.41
N VAL A 196 -26.17 -17.91 0.75
CA VAL A 196 -27.48 -18.38 1.19
C VAL A 196 -27.55 -19.92 1.16
N TRP A 197 -26.96 -20.52 0.13
CA TRP A 197 -26.87 -21.99 0.04
C TRP A 197 -26.01 -22.57 1.16
N TYR A 198 -24.81 -22.03 1.38
CA TYR A 198 -23.92 -22.47 2.45
C TYR A 198 -24.50 -22.26 3.85
N PHE A 199 -25.18 -21.12 4.08
CA PHE A 199 -25.85 -20.82 5.33
C PHE A 199 -26.87 -21.91 5.70
N ASN A 200 -27.66 -22.38 4.74
CA ASN A 200 -28.69 -23.39 4.97
C ASN A 200 -28.14 -24.81 5.06
N THR A 201 -27.12 -25.16 4.27
CA THR A 201 -26.67 -26.55 4.15
C THR A 201 -25.39 -26.85 4.94
N GLY A 202 -24.53 -25.84 5.14
CA GLY A 202 -23.17 -26.02 5.69
C GLY A 202 -22.29 -26.89 4.79
N GLY A 203 -22.64 -27.06 3.50
CA GLY A 203 -21.96 -27.97 2.58
C GLY A 203 -20.65 -27.41 2.05
N PHE A 204 -19.71 -28.29 1.71
CA PHE A 204 -18.42 -27.92 1.12
C PHE A 204 -18.56 -27.29 -0.27
N PHE A 205 -19.47 -27.79 -1.10
CA PHE A 205 -19.58 -27.38 -2.50
C PHE A 205 -19.93 -25.90 -2.71
N PRO A 206 -20.94 -25.31 -2.02
CA PRO A 206 -21.21 -23.88 -2.15
C PRO A 206 -20.03 -23.01 -1.68
N LEU A 207 -19.31 -23.44 -0.64
CA LEU A 207 -18.11 -22.76 -0.15
C LEU A 207 -16.99 -22.79 -1.20
N PHE A 208 -16.77 -23.92 -1.85
CA PHE A 208 -15.79 -24.09 -2.93
C PHE A 208 -16.14 -23.23 -4.16
N LEU A 209 -17.40 -23.24 -4.58
CA LEU A 209 -17.86 -22.45 -5.72
C LEU A 209 -17.71 -20.94 -5.45
N MET A 210 -18.02 -20.49 -4.24
CA MET A 210 -17.77 -19.11 -3.80
C MET A 210 -16.29 -18.77 -3.87
N THR A 211 -15.42 -19.66 -3.41
CA THR A 211 -13.97 -19.44 -3.44
C THR A 211 -13.47 -19.22 -4.86
N LEU A 212 -13.95 -20.00 -5.83
CA LEU A 212 -13.62 -19.79 -7.25
C LEU A 212 -14.10 -18.43 -7.75
N ALA A 213 -15.33 -18.03 -7.39
CA ALA A 213 -15.87 -16.72 -7.75
C ALA A 213 -15.05 -15.57 -7.12
N ALA A 214 -14.65 -15.71 -5.86
CA ALA A 214 -13.83 -14.72 -5.16
C ALA A 214 -12.42 -14.59 -5.75
N LEU A 215 -11.77 -15.72 -6.10
CA LEU A 215 -10.49 -15.74 -6.81
C LEU A 215 -10.59 -15.02 -8.15
N PHE A 216 -11.66 -15.24 -8.88
CA PHE A 216 -11.92 -14.56 -10.16
C PHE A 216 -12.12 -13.04 -9.95
N ILE A 217 -12.91 -12.63 -8.96
CA ILE A 217 -13.14 -11.22 -8.63
C ILE A 217 -11.81 -10.51 -8.33
N GLY A 218 -10.96 -11.10 -7.47
CA GLY A 218 -9.66 -10.54 -7.14
C GLY A 218 -8.75 -10.36 -8.35
N TYR A 219 -8.68 -11.39 -9.21
CA TYR A 219 -7.93 -11.33 -10.46
C TYR A 219 -8.45 -10.23 -11.39
N HIS A 220 -9.73 -10.26 -11.71
CA HIS A 220 -10.33 -9.39 -12.72
C HIS A 220 -10.38 -7.92 -12.29
N LEU A 221 -10.64 -7.64 -11.01
CA LEU A 221 -10.64 -6.30 -10.44
C LEU A 221 -9.28 -5.63 -10.61
N ILE A 222 -8.21 -6.28 -10.17
CA ILE A 222 -6.87 -5.68 -10.18
C ILE A 222 -6.27 -5.65 -11.59
N MET A 223 -6.63 -6.58 -12.46
CA MET A 223 -6.27 -6.49 -13.88
C MET A 223 -6.87 -5.24 -14.56
N GLY A 224 -8.07 -4.84 -14.16
CA GLY A 224 -8.77 -3.65 -14.65
C GLY A 224 -8.23 -2.31 -14.14
N ILE A 225 -7.24 -2.30 -13.23
CA ILE A 225 -6.68 -1.08 -12.64
C ILE A 225 -5.29 -0.82 -13.24
N GLY A 226 -5.04 0.43 -13.65
CA GLY A 226 -3.76 0.85 -14.24
C GLY A 226 -2.63 1.02 -13.22
N GLY A 227 -1.39 1.04 -13.71
CA GLY A 227 -0.20 1.18 -12.87
C GLY A 227 -0.13 2.49 -12.06
N ALA A 228 -0.70 3.56 -12.57
CA ALA A 228 -0.75 4.86 -11.88
C ALA A 228 -1.56 4.81 -10.56
N ASP A 229 -2.57 3.93 -10.50
CA ASP A 229 -3.45 3.78 -9.35
C ASP A 229 -2.98 2.68 -8.38
N MET A 230 -1.85 2.02 -8.65
CA MET A 230 -1.31 0.94 -7.80
C MET A 230 -1.07 1.34 -6.34
N PRO A 231 -0.65 2.56 -5.97
CA PRO A 231 -0.57 2.95 -4.57
C PRO A 231 -1.88 2.80 -3.81
N VAL A 232 -3.00 3.19 -4.43
CA VAL A 232 -4.34 3.01 -3.84
C VAL A 232 -4.68 1.53 -3.73
N VAL A 233 -4.37 0.74 -4.76
CA VAL A 233 -4.61 -0.71 -4.78
C VAL A 233 -3.88 -1.42 -3.66
N VAL A 234 -2.60 -1.11 -3.44
CA VAL A 234 -1.81 -1.71 -2.34
C VAL A 234 -2.45 -1.39 -0.98
N SER A 235 -2.89 -0.15 -0.78
CA SER A 235 -3.58 0.25 0.45
C SER A 235 -4.94 -0.44 0.62
N MET A 236 -5.71 -0.62 -0.47
CA MET A 236 -6.97 -1.40 -0.45
C MET A 236 -6.74 -2.87 -0.11
N LEU A 237 -5.72 -3.50 -0.70
CA LEU A 237 -5.38 -4.89 -0.41
C LEU A 237 -4.92 -5.07 1.04
N ASN A 238 -4.22 -4.08 1.60
CA ASN A 238 -3.94 -4.01 3.03
C ASN A 238 -5.23 -3.99 3.86
N SER A 239 -6.20 -3.15 3.48
CA SER A 239 -7.52 -3.12 4.13
C SER A 239 -8.23 -4.48 4.04
N TYR A 240 -8.25 -5.11 2.89
CA TYR A 240 -8.88 -6.43 2.71
C TYR A 240 -8.20 -7.52 3.53
N SER A 241 -6.87 -7.53 3.62
CA SER A 241 -6.15 -8.47 4.48
C SER A 241 -6.51 -8.27 5.96
N GLY A 242 -6.68 -7.02 6.40
CA GLY A 242 -7.16 -6.69 7.75
C GLY A 242 -8.57 -7.21 8.02
N TRP A 243 -9.51 -6.97 7.11
CA TRP A 243 -10.88 -7.47 7.25
C TRP A 243 -10.96 -9.01 7.19
N ALA A 244 -10.14 -9.66 6.36
CA ALA A 244 -10.04 -11.12 6.34
C ALA A 244 -9.53 -11.66 7.70
N ALA A 245 -8.50 -11.03 8.27
CA ALA A 245 -7.99 -11.40 9.58
C ALA A 245 -9.04 -11.20 10.69
N ALA A 246 -9.82 -10.11 10.66
CA ALA A 246 -10.90 -9.87 11.62
C ALA A 246 -12.00 -10.93 11.50
N ALA A 247 -12.45 -11.26 10.29
CA ALA A 247 -13.48 -12.28 10.05
C ALA A 247 -13.03 -13.66 10.54
N ILE A 248 -11.79 -14.05 10.28
CA ILE A 248 -11.21 -15.29 10.81
C ILE A 248 -11.05 -15.20 12.33
N GLY A 249 -10.69 -14.03 12.86
CA GLY A 249 -10.63 -13.78 14.31
C GLY A 249 -11.96 -14.05 15.01
N PHE A 250 -13.07 -13.59 14.43
CA PHE A 250 -14.42 -13.92 14.92
C PHE A 250 -14.69 -15.42 14.87
N SER A 251 -14.39 -16.05 13.75
CA SER A 251 -14.61 -17.48 13.56
C SER A 251 -13.83 -18.34 14.58
N LEU A 252 -12.61 -17.93 14.90
CA LEU A 252 -11.73 -18.65 15.86
C LEU A 252 -11.93 -18.22 17.32
N GLY A 253 -12.72 -17.18 17.59
CA GLY A 253 -12.84 -16.56 18.91
C GLY A 253 -11.53 -15.94 19.40
N ASN A 254 -10.75 -15.36 18.50
CA ASN A 254 -9.45 -14.74 18.81
C ASN A 254 -9.56 -13.21 18.82
N ASP A 255 -9.70 -12.65 20.00
CA ASP A 255 -9.89 -11.21 20.21
C ASP A 255 -8.74 -10.37 19.65
N LEU A 256 -7.51 -10.87 19.73
CA LEU A 256 -6.35 -10.16 19.18
C LEU A 256 -6.44 -10.02 17.67
N MET A 257 -6.81 -11.08 16.95
CA MET A 257 -6.99 -11.02 15.48
C MET A 257 -8.13 -10.10 15.10
N ILE A 258 -9.21 -10.03 15.89
CA ILE A 258 -10.32 -9.10 15.67
C ILE A 258 -9.82 -7.66 15.77
N VAL A 259 -9.14 -7.32 16.87
CA VAL A 259 -8.64 -5.96 17.12
C VAL A 259 -7.63 -5.55 16.08
N VAL A 260 -6.62 -6.36 15.81
CA VAL A 260 -5.56 -6.06 14.84
C VAL A 260 -6.14 -6.01 13.43
N GLY A 261 -7.01 -6.95 13.08
CA GLY A 261 -7.66 -6.98 11.78
C GLY A 261 -8.54 -5.74 11.54
N ALA A 262 -9.29 -5.30 12.56
CA ALA A 262 -10.08 -4.08 12.49
C ALA A 262 -9.21 -2.82 12.34
N LEU A 263 -8.10 -2.72 13.08
CA LEU A 263 -7.15 -1.60 12.97
C LEU A 263 -6.53 -1.52 11.57
N VAL A 264 -6.02 -2.64 11.07
CA VAL A 264 -5.40 -2.71 9.73
C VAL A 264 -6.43 -2.46 8.64
N GLY A 265 -7.62 -3.08 8.76
CA GLY A 265 -8.71 -2.89 7.81
C GLY A 265 -9.18 -1.45 7.71
N SER A 266 -9.40 -0.81 8.86
CA SER A 266 -9.83 0.59 8.94
C SER A 266 -8.77 1.55 8.44
N SER A 267 -7.51 1.39 8.88
CA SER A 267 -6.41 2.27 8.47
C SER A 267 -6.15 2.20 6.96
N GLY A 268 -6.17 0.99 6.38
CA GLY A 268 -6.05 0.81 4.94
C GLY A 268 -7.19 1.44 4.15
N ALA A 269 -8.44 1.34 4.63
CA ALA A 269 -9.60 1.96 4.00
C ALA A 269 -9.53 3.49 4.04
N ILE A 270 -9.19 4.06 5.20
CA ILE A 270 -9.05 5.51 5.38
C ILE A 270 -7.93 6.05 4.47
N LEU A 271 -6.79 5.37 4.45
CA LEU A 271 -5.65 5.75 3.63
C LEU A 271 -5.99 5.69 2.13
N SER A 272 -6.67 4.64 1.68
CA SER A 272 -7.16 4.52 0.31
C SER A 272 -8.12 5.65 -0.06
N TYR A 273 -9.02 6.03 0.84
CA TYR A 273 -9.95 7.14 0.65
C TYR A 273 -9.21 8.47 0.50
N ILE A 274 -8.25 8.76 1.37
CA ILE A 274 -7.42 9.98 1.32
C ILE A 274 -6.65 10.05 -0.01
N MET A 275 -6.06 8.93 -0.43
CA MET A 275 -5.33 8.87 -1.70
C MET A 275 -6.24 9.05 -2.90
N CYS A 276 -7.42 8.45 -2.91
CA CYS A 276 -8.42 8.66 -3.96
C CYS A 276 -8.82 10.15 -4.06
N LYS A 277 -9.02 10.79 -2.90
CA LYS A 277 -9.31 12.23 -2.85
C LYS A 277 -8.16 13.07 -3.41
N ALA A 278 -6.91 12.73 -3.06
CA ALA A 278 -5.72 13.39 -3.57
C ALA A 278 -5.49 13.19 -5.08
N MET A 279 -6.13 12.17 -5.68
CA MET A 279 -6.10 11.92 -7.13
C MET A 279 -7.36 12.43 -7.85
N ASN A 280 -8.26 13.10 -7.15
CA ASN A 280 -9.60 13.47 -7.63
C ASN A 280 -10.36 12.27 -8.23
N ARG A 281 -10.26 11.12 -7.57
CA ARG A 281 -10.94 9.88 -7.97
C ARG A 281 -12.01 9.50 -6.98
N SER A 282 -13.13 8.99 -7.46
CA SER A 282 -14.13 8.39 -6.59
C SER A 282 -13.60 7.09 -6.00
N PHE A 283 -13.62 6.96 -4.67
CA PHE A 283 -13.22 5.74 -3.97
C PHE A 283 -13.99 4.50 -4.47
N VAL A 284 -15.29 4.66 -4.70
CA VAL A 284 -16.13 3.57 -5.22
C VAL A 284 -15.71 3.17 -6.65
N SER A 285 -15.38 4.15 -7.50
CA SER A 285 -14.93 3.83 -8.87
C SER A 285 -13.57 3.11 -8.88
N VAL A 286 -12.69 3.44 -7.93
CA VAL A 286 -11.41 2.71 -7.76
C VAL A 286 -11.67 1.27 -7.34
N ILE A 287 -12.49 1.03 -6.31
CA ILE A 287 -12.83 -0.32 -5.82
C ILE A 287 -13.45 -1.17 -6.94
N LEU A 288 -14.33 -0.60 -7.74
CA LEU A 288 -15.00 -1.31 -8.82
C LEU A 288 -14.16 -1.46 -10.10
N GLY A 289 -12.92 -0.96 -10.12
CA GLY A 289 -12.04 -1.03 -11.29
C GLY A 289 -12.52 -0.15 -12.47
N GLY A 290 -13.25 0.91 -12.19
CA GLY A 290 -13.82 1.83 -13.18
C GLY A 290 -12.92 3.03 -13.49
N PHE A 291 -11.78 2.81 -14.14
CA PHE A 291 -10.91 3.89 -14.60
C PHE A 291 -10.98 4.08 -16.10
N GLY A 292 -11.07 5.32 -16.51
CA GLY A 292 -11.12 5.76 -17.88
C GLY A 292 -12.56 5.96 -18.31
N GLY A 293 -13.12 7.13 -17.99
CA GLY A 293 -14.11 7.76 -18.85
C GLY A 293 -13.47 7.93 -20.24
N PRO A 294 -14.28 8.16 -21.29
CA PRO A 294 -13.74 8.44 -22.61
C PRO A 294 -12.78 9.62 -22.49
N VAL A 295 -11.51 9.37 -22.78
CA VAL A 295 -10.49 10.41 -22.90
C VAL A 295 -10.87 11.16 -24.17
N GLY A 296 -11.30 12.42 -24.05
CA GLY A 296 -11.49 13.31 -25.19
C GLY A 296 -10.15 13.61 -25.87
N GLU A 297 -10.17 14.37 -26.94
CA GLU A 297 -8.96 14.91 -27.55
C GLU A 297 -8.21 15.73 -26.49
N GLN A 298 -6.98 15.34 -26.19
CA GLN A 298 -6.12 16.04 -25.23
C GLN A 298 -5.61 17.32 -25.84
N MET A 299 -5.36 18.32 -25.01
CA MET A 299 -4.78 19.58 -25.43
C MET A 299 -3.38 19.34 -26.03
N ALA A 300 -3.15 19.80 -27.25
CA ALA A 300 -1.83 19.72 -27.85
C ALA A 300 -0.86 20.63 -27.09
N VAL A 301 0.29 20.09 -26.69
CA VAL A 301 1.35 20.86 -26.04
C VAL A 301 2.27 21.44 -27.14
N GLU A 302 2.32 22.75 -27.19
CA GLU A 302 3.20 23.48 -28.13
C GLU A 302 4.42 24.00 -27.38
N GLY A 303 5.58 24.03 -28.03
CA GLY A 303 6.82 24.58 -27.50
C GLY A 303 8.01 23.65 -27.68
N GLU A 304 9.15 24.04 -27.11
CA GLU A 304 10.39 23.28 -27.14
C GLU A 304 10.91 23.07 -25.72
N GLN A 305 11.37 21.86 -25.43
CA GLN A 305 12.03 21.55 -24.16
C GLN A 305 13.46 22.06 -24.19
N ILE A 306 13.82 22.98 -23.32
CA ILE A 306 15.15 23.60 -23.28
C ILE A 306 16.01 22.84 -22.27
N ALA A 307 17.09 22.21 -22.76
CA ALA A 307 18.05 21.52 -21.91
C ALA A 307 18.96 22.50 -21.14
N ILE A 308 19.43 22.06 -19.99
CA ILE A 308 20.44 22.77 -19.20
C ILE A 308 21.50 21.76 -18.69
N GLU A 309 22.73 22.23 -18.59
CA GLU A 309 23.84 21.44 -18.05
C GLU A 309 24.03 21.71 -16.55
N ALA A 310 24.86 20.90 -15.89
CA ALA A 310 25.08 20.95 -14.44
C ALA A 310 25.60 22.33 -13.97
N GLU A 311 26.43 22.99 -14.78
CA GLU A 311 26.97 24.33 -14.50
C GLU A 311 25.86 25.38 -14.38
N GLY A 312 24.86 25.33 -15.27
CA GLY A 312 23.74 26.27 -15.24
C GLY A 312 22.83 26.03 -14.04
N VAL A 313 22.60 24.78 -13.66
CA VAL A 313 21.84 24.44 -12.45
C VAL A 313 22.58 24.86 -11.19
N ALA A 314 23.89 24.63 -11.14
CA ALA A 314 24.74 25.02 -10.02
C ALA A 314 24.75 26.54 -9.82
N ALA A 315 24.90 27.31 -10.89
CA ALA A 315 24.88 28.78 -10.85
C ALA A 315 23.55 29.29 -10.26
N ALA A 316 22.43 28.77 -10.74
CA ALA A 316 21.11 29.13 -10.21
C ALA A 316 20.91 28.77 -8.74
N LEU A 317 21.40 27.60 -8.32
CA LEU A 317 21.32 27.16 -6.92
C LEU A 317 22.21 27.97 -5.99
N ASN A 318 23.41 28.38 -6.46
CA ASN A 318 24.31 29.21 -5.67
C ASN A 318 23.76 30.64 -5.47
N GLU A 319 22.98 31.15 -6.41
CA GLU A 319 22.31 32.45 -6.32
C GLU A 319 20.98 32.41 -5.53
N ALA A 320 20.31 31.27 -5.48
CA ALA A 320 19.00 31.13 -4.85
C ALA A 320 19.07 31.21 -3.33
N ASP A 321 18.09 31.86 -2.72
CA ASP A 321 17.88 31.89 -1.26
C ASP A 321 16.85 30.81 -0.83
N SER A 322 15.86 30.52 -1.68
CA SER A 322 14.78 29.56 -1.42
C SER A 322 14.74 28.48 -2.49
N VAL A 323 14.88 27.24 -2.06
CA VAL A 323 14.87 26.04 -2.93
C VAL A 323 13.84 25.05 -2.46
N VAL A 324 13.00 24.57 -3.37
CA VAL A 324 12.04 23.48 -3.12
C VAL A 324 12.37 22.29 -4.00
N ILE A 325 12.50 21.11 -3.40
CA ILE A 325 12.77 19.85 -4.08
C ILE A 325 11.51 19.00 -4.10
N ILE A 326 11.13 18.54 -5.28
CA ILE A 326 9.94 17.71 -5.51
C ILE A 326 10.40 16.32 -5.93
N PRO A 327 10.48 15.37 -4.97
CA PRO A 327 10.91 14.01 -5.27
C PRO A 327 9.77 13.17 -5.85
N GLY A 328 10.12 12.22 -6.69
CA GLY A 328 9.21 11.22 -7.22
C GLY A 328 9.85 9.85 -7.32
N TYR A 329 9.09 8.90 -7.85
CA TYR A 329 9.53 7.50 -7.94
C TYR A 329 10.83 7.33 -8.76
N GLY A 330 11.05 8.15 -9.77
CA GLY A 330 12.28 8.12 -10.56
C GLY A 330 13.55 8.40 -9.74
N MET A 331 13.45 9.20 -8.67
CA MET A 331 14.56 9.39 -7.72
C MET A 331 14.92 8.09 -7.00
N ALA A 332 13.91 7.33 -6.59
CA ALA A 332 14.09 6.02 -5.97
C ALA A 332 14.73 5.01 -6.93
N VAL A 333 14.25 4.95 -8.17
CA VAL A 333 14.76 4.05 -9.21
C VAL A 333 16.24 4.33 -9.52
N ALA A 334 16.63 5.60 -9.54
CA ALA A 334 18.02 6.02 -9.74
C ALA A 334 18.88 5.90 -8.46
N GLN A 335 18.26 5.53 -7.31
CA GLN A 335 18.92 5.53 -6.00
C GLN A 335 19.61 6.88 -5.66
N ALA A 336 18.95 7.97 -6.04
CA ALA A 336 19.49 9.32 -5.97
C ALA A 336 19.20 10.02 -4.63
N GLN A 337 18.45 9.40 -3.71
CA GLN A 337 18.04 10.00 -2.44
C GLN A 337 19.22 10.47 -1.58
N SER A 338 20.31 9.72 -1.57
CA SER A 338 21.53 10.13 -0.84
C SER A 338 22.18 11.37 -1.46
N GLY A 339 22.28 11.45 -2.78
CA GLY A 339 22.78 12.62 -3.49
C GLY A 339 21.91 13.86 -3.28
N VAL A 340 20.59 13.69 -3.25
CA VAL A 340 19.64 14.78 -2.91
C VAL A 340 19.86 15.23 -1.47
N ALA A 341 20.05 14.32 -0.51
CA ALA A 341 20.33 14.68 0.88
C ALA A 341 21.67 15.45 1.02
N ASP A 342 22.68 15.07 0.25
CA ASP A 342 23.96 15.79 0.23
C ASP A 342 23.82 17.20 -0.36
N LEU A 343 23.05 17.35 -1.44
CA LEU A 343 22.71 18.64 -2.02
C LEU A 343 22.01 19.56 -0.99
N VAL A 344 21.00 19.04 -0.31
CA VAL A 344 20.28 19.77 0.73
C VAL A 344 21.22 20.20 1.86
N ARG A 345 22.11 19.30 2.28
CA ARG A 345 23.06 19.60 3.36
C ARG A 345 24.00 20.73 2.97
N LYS A 346 24.54 20.73 1.75
CA LYS A 346 25.40 21.80 1.22
C LYS A 346 24.66 23.13 1.13
N LEU A 347 23.48 23.16 0.52
CA LEU A 347 22.69 24.38 0.39
C LEU A 347 22.26 24.97 1.75
N ARG A 348 21.87 24.13 2.70
CA ARG A 348 21.55 24.57 4.06
C ARG A 348 22.77 25.08 4.83
N ALA A 349 23.95 24.52 4.60
CA ALA A 349 25.19 25.02 5.18
C ALA A 349 25.53 26.46 4.73
N GLN A 350 25.06 26.87 3.55
CA GLN A 350 25.14 28.24 3.05
C GLN A 350 24.04 29.16 3.62
N GLY A 351 23.19 28.65 4.51
CA GLY A 351 22.07 29.44 5.11
C GLY A 351 20.83 29.53 4.23
N LYS A 352 20.73 28.77 3.15
CA LYS A 352 19.58 28.78 2.24
C LYS A 352 18.38 28.03 2.85
N ASN A 353 17.17 28.50 2.52
CA ASN A 353 15.93 27.83 2.88
C ASN A 353 15.62 26.73 1.89
N VAL A 354 15.92 25.48 2.28
CA VAL A 354 15.69 24.29 1.43
C VAL A 354 14.61 23.44 2.04
N ARG A 355 13.57 23.12 1.26
CA ARG A 355 12.43 22.31 1.68
C ARG A 355 12.10 21.25 0.62
N PHE A 356 11.42 20.21 1.04
CA PHE A 356 10.83 19.22 0.14
C PHE A 356 9.32 19.44 0.03
N ALA A 357 8.79 19.24 -1.16
CA ALA A 357 7.35 19.24 -1.42
C ALA A 357 6.91 17.81 -1.78
N ILE A 358 6.12 17.20 -0.91
CA ILE A 358 5.67 15.83 -1.06
C ILE A 358 4.21 15.80 -1.52
N HIS A 359 3.98 15.16 -2.66
CA HIS A 359 2.63 14.89 -3.11
C HIS A 359 2.10 13.60 -2.46
N PRO A 360 0.82 13.53 -2.03
CA PRO A 360 0.25 12.36 -1.33
C PRO A 360 0.37 11.04 -2.09
N VAL A 361 0.39 11.09 -3.42
CA VAL A 361 0.51 9.90 -4.28
C VAL A 361 1.87 9.77 -4.95
N ALA A 362 2.89 10.51 -4.50
CA ALA A 362 4.25 10.37 -5.00
C ALA A 362 4.82 8.99 -4.64
N GLY A 363 5.30 8.26 -5.63
CA GLY A 363 5.85 6.92 -5.43
C GLY A 363 4.90 5.79 -5.84
N ARG A 364 5.04 4.62 -5.22
CA ARG A 364 4.26 3.41 -5.51
C ARG A 364 3.56 2.83 -4.27
N LEU A 365 3.72 3.45 -3.12
CA LEU A 365 2.99 3.16 -1.89
C LEU A 365 2.83 4.44 -1.08
N PRO A 366 1.88 4.49 -0.14
CA PRO A 366 1.69 5.64 0.73
C PRO A 366 2.96 5.97 1.52
N GLY A 367 3.33 7.25 1.55
CA GLY A 367 4.52 7.71 2.29
C GLY A 367 5.87 7.26 1.69
N HIS A 368 5.89 6.75 0.46
CA HIS A 368 7.10 6.23 -0.17
C HIS A 368 8.25 7.25 -0.17
N MET A 369 7.97 8.51 -0.52
CA MET A 369 8.99 9.56 -0.54
C MET A 369 9.48 9.88 0.86
N ASN A 370 8.60 9.93 1.85
CA ASN A 370 8.97 10.19 3.24
C ASN A 370 9.93 9.12 3.78
N VAL A 371 9.69 7.85 3.46
CA VAL A 371 10.57 6.74 3.85
C VAL A 371 11.94 6.86 3.19
N LEU A 372 12.00 7.19 1.89
CA LEU A 372 13.25 7.37 1.17
C LEU A 372 14.09 8.53 1.71
N LEU A 373 13.44 9.65 2.03
CA LEU A 373 14.10 10.80 2.63
C LEU A 373 14.59 10.51 4.05
N ALA A 374 13.82 9.74 4.82
CA ALA A 374 14.23 9.28 6.14
C ALA A 374 15.44 8.30 6.07
N GLU A 375 15.48 7.40 5.08
CA GLU A 375 16.64 6.55 4.80
C GLU A 375 17.89 7.37 4.51
N ALA A 376 17.75 8.44 3.70
CA ALA A 376 18.81 9.38 3.39
C ALA A 376 19.15 10.35 4.53
N LYS A 377 18.51 10.21 5.70
CA LYS A 377 18.70 11.06 6.90
C LYS A 377 18.40 12.53 6.67
N VAL A 378 17.44 12.82 5.82
CA VAL A 378 16.90 14.18 5.65
C VAL A 378 16.15 14.58 6.92
N PRO A 379 16.35 15.77 7.48
CA PRO A 379 15.58 16.26 8.62
C PRO A 379 14.09 16.36 8.29
N TYR A 380 13.26 15.91 9.22
CA TYR A 380 11.80 15.82 8.97
C TYR A 380 11.13 17.20 8.92
N ASP A 381 11.69 18.17 9.60
CA ASP A 381 11.19 19.56 9.69
C ASP A 381 11.16 20.32 8.34
N ILE A 382 11.91 19.84 7.35
CA ILE A 382 11.94 20.43 6.00
C ILE A 382 11.13 19.63 4.97
N VAL A 383 10.48 18.56 5.37
CA VAL A 383 9.64 17.74 4.50
C VAL A 383 8.19 18.18 4.67
N MET A 384 7.68 18.91 3.67
CA MET A 384 6.36 19.55 3.70
C MET A 384 5.37 18.77 2.84
N GLU A 385 4.15 18.65 3.32
CA GLU A 385 3.03 18.16 2.53
C GLU A 385 2.59 19.18 1.46
N MET A 386 1.94 18.72 0.41
CA MET A 386 1.49 19.55 -0.71
C MET A 386 0.65 20.76 -0.23
N ASP A 387 -0.28 20.53 0.69
CA ASP A 387 -1.18 21.56 1.20
C ASP A 387 -0.45 22.64 2.04
N GLU A 388 0.72 22.31 2.57
CA GLU A 388 1.53 23.24 3.37
C GLU A 388 2.44 24.11 2.51
N ILE A 389 2.85 23.63 1.34
CA ILE A 389 3.91 24.30 0.55
C ILE A 389 3.42 24.88 -0.77
N ASN A 390 2.23 24.48 -1.24
CA ASN A 390 1.78 24.84 -2.59
C ASN A 390 1.64 26.37 -2.78
N ASP A 391 1.26 27.07 -1.74
CA ASP A 391 1.13 28.54 -1.75
C ASP A 391 2.48 29.27 -1.70
N ASP A 392 3.58 28.59 -1.37
CA ASP A 392 4.91 29.18 -1.25
C ASP A 392 5.70 29.18 -2.58
N PHE A 393 5.23 28.49 -3.62
CA PHE A 393 5.95 28.45 -4.89
C PHE A 393 6.20 29.82 -5.54
N PRO A 394 5.29 30.81 -5.50
CA PRO A 394 5.56 32.14 -6.04
C PRO A 394 6.78 32.85 -5.40
N GLU A 395 7.10 32.52 -4.16
CA GLU A 395 8.25 33.08 -3.42
C GLU A 395 9.50 32.20 -3.52
N THR A 396 9.39 31.05 -4.19
CA THR A 396 10.49 30.08 -4.37
C THR A 396 11.38 30.51 -5.53
N ASP A 397 12.69 30.62 -5.30
CA ASP A 397 13.64 30.98 -6.34
C ASP A 397 13.88 29.84 -7.32
N VAL A 398 14.12 28.64 -6.80
CA VAL A 398 14.38 27.42 -7.61
C VAL A 398 13.53 26.25 -7.11
N ALA A 399 12.79 25.65 -8.02
CA ALA A 399 12.12 24.36 -7.81
C ALA A 399 12.85 23.27 -8.59
N ILE A 400 13.21 22.18 -7.93
CA ILE A 400 13.84 21.02 -8.55
C ILE A 400 12.85 19.85 -8.55
N VAL A 401 12.45 19.42 -9.73
CA VAL A 401 11.64 18.20 -9.91
C VAL A 401 12.56 17.04 -10.22
N ILE A 402 12.58 16.02 -9.36
CA ILE A 402 13.46 14.88 -9.54
C ILE A 402 12.70 13.56 -9.52
N GLY A 403 12.57 12.96 -10.69
CA GLY A 403 11.88 11.67 -10.85
C GLY A 403 10.35 11.73 -10.73
N SER A 404 9.74 12.92 -10.90
CA SER A 404 8.29 13.15 -10.91
C SER A 404 7.82 13.59 -12.28
N ASN A 405 6.54 13.36 -12.59
CA ASN A 405 5.91 13.84 -13.82
C ASN A 405 4.46 14.30 -13.55
N ASP A 406 3.53 13.38 -13.34
CA ASP A 406 2.09 13.66 -13.28
C ASP A 406 1.72 14.58 -12.11
N ILE A 407 2.41 14.48 -10.99
CA ILE A 407 2.16 15.27 -9.77
C ILE A 407 2.56 16.75 -9.89
N VAL A 408 3.25 17.12 -10.95
CA VAL A 408 3.65 18.50 -11.28
C VAL A 408 3.11 18.94 -12.66
N ASN A 409 2.08 18.24 -13.18
CA ASN A 409 1.57 18.46 -14.52
C ASN A 409 0.43 19.49 -14.52
N PRO A 410 0.61 20.67 -15.15
CA PRO A 410 -0.43 21.69 -15.24
C PRO A 410 -1.70 21.22 -15.97
N ALA A 411 -1.61 20.22 -16.86
CA ALA A 411 -2.78 19.66 -17.55
C ALA A 411 -3.85 19.13 -16.59
N ALA A 412 -3.51 18.83 -15.35
CA ALA A 412 -4.50 18.47 -14.33
C ALA A 412 -5.48 19.62 -14.03
N GLN A 413 -5.06 20.86 -14.20
CA GLN A 413 -5.87 22.06 -13.99
C GLN A 413 -6.42 22.63 -15.30
N ASP A 414 -5.59 22.62 -16.36
CA ASP A 414 -5.84 23.36 -17.60
C ASP A 414 -6.61 22.54 -18.65
N ASP A 415 -6.53 21.20 -18.61
CA ASP A 415 -7.18 20.33 -19.59
C ASP A 415 -8.26 19.44 -18.95
N PRO A 416 -9.54 19.78 -19.13
CA PRO A 416 -10.64 18.98 -18.59
C PRO A 416 -10.78 17.57 -19.22
N ASN A 417 -10.14 17.34 -20.38
CA ASN A 417 -10.12 16.04 -21.06
C ASN A 417 -8.92 15.18 -20.66
N SER A 418 -8.00 15.73 -19.87
CA SER A 418 -6.85 14.99 -19.38
C SER A 418 -7.27 13.83 -18.46
N PRO A 419 -6.63 12.65 -18.56
CA PRO A 419 -6.83 11.56 -17.60
C PRO A 419 -6.56 11.94 -16.15
N ILE A 420 -5.80 13.01 -15.91
CA ILE A 420 -5.50 13.55 -14.57
C ILE A 420 -6.29 14.81 -14.23
N ALA A 421 -7.30 15.17 -15.04
CA ALA A 421 -8.10 16.38 -14.83
C ALA A 421 -8.66 16.45 -13.40
N GLY A 422 -8.51 17.62 -12.77
CA GLY A 422 -8.96 17.90 -11.41
C GLY A 422 -8.09 17.30 -10.31
N MET A 423 -7.02 16.57 -10.63
CA MET A 423 -6.05 16.11 -9.64
C MET A 423 -5.32 17.31 -9.04
N PRO A 424 -5.29 17.46 -7.70
CA PRO A 424 -4.40 18.43 -7.06
C PRO A 424 -2.94 18.13 -7.44
N VAL A 425 -2.19 19.15 -7.78
CA VAL A 425 -0.79 19.04 -8.21
C VAL A 425 0.08 20.05 -7.50
N LEU A 426 1.37 19.79 -7.44
CA LEU A 426 2.36 20.75 -6.96
C LEU A 426 2.59 21.79 -8.04
N GLU A 427 2.22 23.03 -7.77
CA GLU A 427 2.23 24.15 -8.73
C GLU A 427 3.61 24.78 -8.89
N CYS A 428 4.63 23.93 -9.08
CA CYS A 428 6.04 24.38 -9.13
C CYS A 428 6.34 25.36 -10.28
N TRP A 429 5.52 25.42 -11.31
CA TRP A 429 5.65 26.40 -12.41
C TRP A 429 5.46 27.85 -11.96
N LYS A 430 4.97 28.09 -10.76
CA LYS A 430 4.88 29.41 -10.16
C LYS A 430 6.22 29.89 -9.56
N ALA A 431 7.19 29.00 -9.37
CA ALA A 431 8.53 29.37 -8.94
C ALA A 431 9.27 30.20 -10.01
N LYS A 432 10.28 30.95 -9.60
CA LYS A 432 11.05 31.79 -10.54
C LYS A 432 11.77 30.95 -11.59
N GLN A 433 12.36 29.83 -11.19
CA GLN A 433 13.01 28.85 -12.07
C GLN A 433 12.65 27.43 -11.66
N VAL A 434 12.47 26.57 -12.68
CA VAL A 434 12.16 25.15 -12.50
C VAL A 434 13.18 24.30 -13.24
N PHE A 435 13.82 23.38 -12.54
CA PHE A 435 14.70 22.39 -13.13
C PHE A 435 14.08 21.00 -13.01
N VAL A 436 13.95 20.32 -14.13
CA VAL A 436 13.37 18.96 -14.17
C VAL A 436 14.46 17.96 -14.49
N SER A 437 14.84 17.17 -13.50
CA SER A 437 15.76 16.05 -13.69
C SER A 437 15.01 14.85 -14.26
N LYS A 438 15.31 14.47 -15.49
CA LYS A 438 14.64 13.42 -16.25
C LYS A 438 15.61 12.69 -17.16
N ARG A 439 15.44 11.37 -17.32
CA ARG A 439 16.34 10.55 -18.18
C ARG A 439 16.25 10.89 -19.67
N GLY A 440 15.08 11.30 -20.14
CA GLY A 440 14.84 11.62 -21.55
C GLY A 440 13.48 12.26 -21.77
N GLN A 441 13.08 12.45 -23.01
CA GLN A 441 11.87 13.17 -23.41
C GLN A 441 10.55 12.34 -23.27
N GLY A 442 10.61 11.07 -22.86
CA GLY A 442 9.43 10.20 -22.75
C GLY A 442 8.38 10.73 -21.78
N THR A 443 7.13 10.26 -21.93
CA THR A 443 6.01 10.55 -21.04
C THR A 443 6.13 9.83 -19.69
N GLY A 444 5.33 10.26 -18.70
CA GLY A 444 5.24 9.62 -17.39
C GLY A 444 4.35 8.37 -17.38
N TYR A 445 3.93 7.96 -16.20
CA TYR A 445 3.09 6.78 -15.96
C TYR A 445 1.71 6.87 -16.60
N SER A 446 1.15 8.09 -16.66
CA SER A 446 -0.14 8.38 -17.29
C SER A 446 -0.10 8.33 -18.81
N GLY A 447 1.11 8.35 -19.40
CA GLY A 447 1.30 8.44 -20.84
C GLY A 447 0.98 9.83 -21.44
N ILE A 448 0.78 10.85 -20.58
CA ILE A 448 0.38 12.20 -20.95
C ILE A 448 1.61 13.09 -21.08
N GLU A 449 1.59 14.00 -22.04
CA GLU A 449 2.58 15.07 -22.11
C GLU A 449 2.41 16.05 -20.93
N ASN A 450 3.52 16.64 -20.52
CA ASN A 450 3.52 17.57 -19.41
C ASN A 450 3.88 18.98 -19.90
N PRO A 451 2.89 19.90 -19.94
CA PRO A 451 3.11 21.29 -20.34
C PRO A 451 4.16 22.03 -19.52
N LEU A 452 4.43 21.58 -18.28
CA LEU A 452 5.49 22.15 -17.44
C LEU A 452 6.83 22.18 -18.16
N PHE A 453 7.16 21.15 -18.92
CA PHE A 453 8.48 21.00 -19.57
C PHE A 453 8.73 22.02 -20.69
N TYR A 454 7.67 22.67 -21.17
CA TYR A 454 7.69 23.66 -22.26
C TYR A 454 7.54 25.10 -21.76
N LYS A 455 7.41 25.31 -20.43
CA LYS A 455 7.27 26.66 -19.87
C LYS A 455 8.59 27.44 -19.94
N GLU A 456 8.50 28.74 -20.09
CA GLU A 456 9.65 29.65 -20.24
C GLU A 456 10.63 29.62 -19.05
N ASN A 457 10.13 29.39 -17.84
CA ASN A 457 10.94 29.30 -16.62
C ASN A 457 11.43 27.90 -16.32
N THR A 458 11.16 26.90 -17.18
CA THR A 458 11.54 25.50 -16.97
C THR A 458 12.73 25.12 -17.85
N ARG A 459 13.67 24.38 -17.27
CA ARG A 459 14.82 23.80 -17.97
C ARG A 459 14.93 22.31 -17.65
N MET A 460 15.29 21.54 -18.67
CA MET A 460 15.40 20.09 -18.57
C MET A 460 16.83 19.68 -18.29
N PHE A 461 17.06 19.14 -17.11
CA PHE A 461 18.34 18.57 -16.69
C PHE A 461 18.34 17.09 -17.01
N TYR A 462 18.71 16.75 -18.23
CA TYR A 462 18.65 15.39 -18.75
C TYR A 462 19.78 14.52 -18.20
N GLY A 463 19.45 13.26 -17.93
CA GLY A 463 20.37 12.24 -17.52
C GLY A 463 19.81 11.34 -16.41
N ASP A 464 20.60 10.35 -16.02
CA ASP A 464 20.31 9.56 -14.81
C ASP A 464 20.40 10.48 -13.58
N ALA A 465 19.40 10.44 -12.71
CA ALA A 465 19.32 11.39 -11.59
C ALA A 465 20.52 11.33 -10.66
N LYS A 466 21.06 10.12 -10.37
CA LYS A 466 22.25 9.95 -9.55
C LYS A 466 23.48 10.54 -10.24
N ALA A 467 23.71 10.18 -11.49
CA ALA A 467 24.84 10.69 -12.26
C ALA A 467 24.79 12.22 -12.45
N SER A 468 23.58 12.78 -12.61
CA SER A 468 23.36 14.22 -12.68
C SER A 468 23.70 14.94 -11.38
N LEU A 469 23.30 14.37 -10.24
CA LEU A 469 23.66 14.90 -8.91
C LEU A 469 25.16 14.77 -8.63
N ASP A 470 25.80 13.66 -9.00
CA ASP A 470 27.24 13.46 -8.83
C ASP A 470 28.06 14.52 -9.60
N LYS A 471 27.56 15.01 -10.75
CA LYS A 471 28.15 16.14 -11.49
C LYS A 471 27.86 17.49 -10.83
N LEU A 472 26.64 17.65 -10.31
CA LEU A 472 26.20 18.92 -9.72
C LEU A 472 26.83 19.22 -8.36
N LEU A 473 26.95 18.21 -7.49
CA LEU A 473 27.42 18.37 -6.11
C LEU A 473 28.79 19.06 -5.96
N PRO A 474 29.81 18.76 -6.78
CA PRO A 474 31.10 19.44 -6.70
C PRO A 474 31.05 20.92 -7.06
N MET A 475 30.00 21.38 -7.76
CA MET A 475 29.84 22.76 -8.23
C MET A 475 29.01 23.64 -7.28
N ILE A 476 28.51 23.05 -6.21
CA ILE A 476 27.82 23.76 -5.13
C ILE A 476 28.89 24.11 -4.08
N ASP A 477 29.02 25.38 -3.82
CA ASP A 477 30.06 25.95 -2.94
C ASP A 477 30.02 25.47 -1.48
#